data_340263f502b1f218520f1dd6b0241af0
#
_entry.id   340263f502b1f218520f1dd6b0241af0
#
_cell.length_a   1.000
_cell.length_b   1.000
_cell.length_c   1.000
_cell.angle_alpha   90.00
_cell.angle_beta   90.00
_cell.angle_gamma   90.00
#
_symmetry.space_group_name_H-M   'P 1'
#
loop_
_entity.id
_entity.type
_entity.pdbx_description
1 polymer ?
#
loop_
_entity_poly.entity_id
_entity_poly.type
_entity_poly.pdbx_seq_one_letter_code
_entity_poly.pdbx_strand_id
1 'polypeptide(L)'
;MGMSSWRVLGAEDPEFTEEEVPGQSGLVSQLRPLIAELTEPGDLVFDPFAGWGTTLVACAAEGRLGVGIEINPSRAQEARQRVARFPEQRMLCGDARRPPLEPGTVDLVLCDLPYFGTDLDLEAPDPGQMYALRDYDAYLLALDEAFAAVARVMRPGAYAVVAVQNRRIADRFVPLAWDAARVLGRHLTLGDERIHLYDWPVKEDDDPMRTNRSHEYLLMAQK
;
A
#
# COMPACT_ATOMS: atom_id res chain seq x y z
N MET A 1 14.17 -13.03 -18.57
CA MET A 1 13.36 -12.09 -19.36
C MET A 1 13.31 -10.80 -18.58
N GLY A 2 13.67 -9.66 -19.20
CA GLY A 2 13.53 -8.36 -18.51
C GLY A 2 12.05 -8.05 -18.33
N MET A 3 11.67 -7.61 -17.13
CA MET A 3 10.29 -7.20 -16.85
C MET A 3 10.06 -5.80 -17.39
N SER A 4 8.82 -5.55 -17.83
CA SER A 4 8.41 -4.21 -18.23
C SER A 4 8.30 -3.31 -17.00
N SER A 5 8.75 -2.05 -17.13
CA SER A 5 8.56 -1.03 -16.09
C SER A 5 7.10 -0.55 -15.97
N TRP A 6 6.19 -1.06 -16.79
CA TRP A 6 4.77 -0.73 -16.74
C TRP A 6 3.87 -1.93 -17.06
N ARG A 7 2.65 -1.91 -16.52
CA ARG A 7 1.60 -2.90 -16.76
C ARG A 7 0.25 -2.20 -16.86
N VAL A 8 -0.59 -2.60 -17.81
CA VAL A 8 -1.99 -2.18 -17.89
C VAL A 8 -2.84 -3.14 -17.06
N LEU A 9 -3.69 -2.60 -16.21
CA LEU A 9 -4.55 -3.34 -15.30
C LEU A 9 -6.03 -3.06 -15.62
N GLY A 10 -6.86 -4.09 -15.58
CA GLY A 10 -8.31 -3.94 -15.62
C GLY A 10 -8.85 -3.24 -14.35
N ALA A 11 -10.05 -2.71 -14.44
CA ALA A 11 -10.73 -2.04 -13.32
C ALA A 11 -11.44 -3.01 -12.37
N GLU A 12 -11.57 -4.28 -12.75
CA GLU A 12 -12.28 -5.31 -11.99
C GLU A 12 -11.34 -6.43 -11.59
N ASP A 13 -11.63 -7.07 -10.47
CA ASP A 13 -10.94 -8.27 -10.03
C ASP A 13 -11.78 -9.50 -10.39
N PRO A 14 -11.46 -10.22 -11.49
CA PRO A 14 -12.30 -11.30 -12.01
C PRO A 14 -12.34 -12.54 -11.09
N GLU A 15 -11.41 -12.66 -10.15
CA GLU A 15 -11.26 -13.81 -9.27
C GLU A 15 -11.88 -13.60 -7.88
N PHE A 16 -12.23 -12.34 -7.53
CA PHE A 16 -12.68 -11.98 -6.19
C PHE A 16 -13.98 -11.17 -6.24
N THR A 17 -14.87 -11.44 -5.30
CA THR A 17 -16.12 -10.69 -5.16
C THR A 17 -15.89 -9.36 -4.45
N GLU A 18 -16.84 -8.42 -4.56
CA GLU A 18 -16.79 -7.14 -3.84
C GLU A 18 -16.81 -7.34 -2.31
N GLU A 19 -17.38 -8.43 -1.81
CA GLU A 19 -17.33 -8.81 -0.40
C GLU A 19 -15.90 -9.17 0.04
N GLU A 20 -15.11 -9.76 -0.85
CA GLU A 20 -13.71 -10.12 -0.61
C GLU A 20 -12.77 -8.94 -0.83
N VAL A 21 -13.09 -8.09 -1.82
CA VAL A 21 -12.31 -6.90 -2.18
C VAL A 21 -13.27 -5.73 -2.37
N PRO A 22 -13.49 -4.88 -1.37
CA PRO A 22 -14.33 -3.70 -1.51
C PRO A 22 -13.82 -2.76 -2.59
N GLY A 23 -14.71 -2.16 -3.36
CA GLY A 23 -14.39 -1.26 -4.47
C GLY A 23 -13.57 0.00 -4.12
N GLN A 24 -13.29 0.22 -2.83
CA GLN A 24 -12.40 1.28 -2.33
C GLN A 24 -10.97 0.80 -2.03
N SER A 25 -10.66 -0.46 -2.31
CA SER A 25 -9.35 -1.05 -2.10
C SER A 25 -8.65 -1.34 -3.43
N GLY A 26 -7.34 -1.60 -3.37
CA GLY A 26 -6.60 -2.14 -4.52
C GLY A 26 -7.12 -3.52 -4.92
N LEU A 27 -6.77 -3.99 -6.11
CA LEU A 27 -7.21 -5.26 -6.63
C LEU A 27 -6.25 -6.38 -6.23
N VAL A 28 -6.80 -7.53 -5.80
CA VAL A 28 -6.00 -8.72 -5.45
C VAL A 28 -5.18 -9.19 -6.65
N SER A 29 -5.77 -9.20 -7.85
CA SER A 29 -5.10 -9.58 -9.11
C SER A 29 -3.89 -8.70 -9.47
N GLN A 30 -3.83 -7.48 -8.94
CA GLN A 30 -2.68 -6.57 -9.13
C GLN A 30 -1.52 -6.92 -8.21
N LEU A 31 -1.82 -7.38 -7.00
CA LEU A 31 -0.83 -7.65 -5.95
C LEU A 31 -0.20 -9.05 -6.08
N ARG A 32 -0.99 -10.04 -6.49
CA ARG A 32 -0.53 -11.44 -6.63
C ARG A 32 0.76 -11.60 -7.43
N PRO A 33 0.90 -11.01 -8.63
CA PRO A 33 2.13 -11.15 -9.40
C PRO A 33 3.36 -10.57 -8.70
N LEU A 34 3.21 -9.49 -7.92
CA LEU A 34 4.30 -8.90 -7.13
C LEU A 34 4.74 -9.84 -6.00
N ILE A 35 3.76 -10.42 -5.30
CA ILE A 35 4.01 -11.38 -4.23
C ILE A 35 4.72 -12.63 -4.80
N ALA A 36 4.18 -13.22 -5.87
CA ALA A 36 4.75 -14.40 -6.49
C ALA A 36 6.17 -14.21 -7.03
N GLU A 37 6.47 -13.00 -7.52
CA GLU A 37 7.77 -12.65 -8.08
C GLU A 37 8.84 -12.38 -7.02
N LEU A 38 8.46 -11.76 -5.89
CA LEU A 38 9.40 -11.24 -4.89
C LEU A 38 9.52 -12.12 -3.65
N THR A 39 8.76 -13.22 -3.59
CA THR A 39 8.75 -14.14 -2.44
C THR A 39 8.61 -15.60 -2.86
N GLU A 40 8.88 -16.50 -1.93
CA GLU A 40 8.64 -17.92 -2.04
C GLU A 40 7.45 -18.38 -1.16
N PRO A 41 6.80 -19.52 -1.42
CA PRO A 41 5.77 -20.06 -0.54
C PRO A 41 6.25 -20.19 0.90
N GLY A 42 5.46 -19.66 1.84
CA GLY A 42 5.78 -19.63 3.26
C GLY A 42 6.53 -18.40 3.73
N ASP A 43 6.98 -17.52 2.83
CA ASP A 43 7.57 -16.22 3.19
C ASP A 43 6.53 -15.32 3.85
N LEU A 44 7.00 -14.41 4.71
CA LEU A 44 6.19 -13.44 5.44
C LEU A 44 6.09 -12.11 4.68
N VAL A 45 4.88 -11.80 4.24
CA VAL A 45 4.52 -10.50 3.64
C VAL A 45 3.89 -9.61 4.70
N PHE A 46 4.34 -8.37 4.79
CA PHE A 46 3.85 -7.37 5.73
C PHE A 46 3.23 -6.17 5.00
N ASP A 47 2.00 -5.84 5.39
CA ASP A 47 1.32 -4.61 4.96
C ASP A 47 1.10 -3.68 6.16
N PRO A 48 1.90 -2.60 6.30
CA PRO A 48 1.77 -1.65 7.40
C PRO A 48 0.52 -0.75 7.34
N PHE A 49 -0.18 -0.71 6.19
CA PHE A 49 -1.35 0.11 5.95
C PHE A 49 -2.49 -0.71 5.33
N ALA A 50 -2.77 -1.86 5.93
CA ALA A 50 -3.51 -2.96 5.31
C ALA A 50 -4.98 -2.64 4.98
N GLY A 51 -5.54 -1.56 5.50
CA GLY A 51 -6.89 -1.12 5.18
C GLY A 51 -7.92 -2.25 5.32
N TRP A 52 -8.49 -2.65 4.21
CA TRP A 52 -9.49 -3.72 4.11
C TRP A 52 -8.90 -5.12 4.01
N GLY A 53 -7.56 -5.27 4.01
CA GLY A 53 -6.85 -6.55 3.99
C GLY A 53 -6.66 -7.17 2.61
N THR A 54 -6.71 -6.40 1.54
CA THR A 54 -6.56 -6.89 0.15
C THR A 54 -5.22 -7.60 -0.05
N THR A 55 -4.14 -7.04 0.50
CA THR A 55 -2.80 -7.67 0.45
C THR A 55 -2.81 -9.06 1.11
N LEU A 56 -3.53 -9.22 2.22
CA LEU A 56 -3.61 -10.51 2.91
C LEU A 56 -4.38 -11.55 2.10
N VAL A 57 -5.44 -11.14 1.39
CA VAL A 57 -6.15 -12.02 0.47
C VAL A 57 -5.23 -12.48 -0.67
N ALA A 58 -4.42 -11.55 -1.21
CA ALA A 58 -3.42 -11.87 -2.23
C ALA A 58 -2.33 -12.83 -1.70
N CYS A 59 -1.86 -12.64 -0.48
CA CYS A 59 -0.92 -13.55 0.18
C CYS A 59 -1.49 -14.96 0.32
N ALA A 60 -2.75 -15.07 0.75
CA ALA A 60 -3.42 -16.37 0.87
C ALA A 60 -3.52 -17.09 -0.48
N ALA A 61 -3.87 -16.35 -1.55
CA ALA A 61 -3.96 -16.90 -2.90
C ALA A 61 -2.61 -17.41 -3.43
N GLU A 62 -1.50 -16.82 -2.97
CA GLU A 62 -0.14 -17.20 -3.38
C GLU A 62 0.57 -18.14 -2.37
N GLY A 63 -0.11 -18.57 -1.29
CA GLY A 63 0.47 -19.46 -0.28
C GLY A 63 1.56 -18.82 0.57
N ARG A 64 1.46 -17.52 0.83
CA ARG A 64 2.36 -16.74 1.69
C ARG A 64 1.73 -16.47 3.04
N LEU A 65 2.55 -16.30 4.07
CA LEU A 65 2.11 -15.78 5.36
C LEU A 65 1.89 -14.28 5.21
N GLY A 66 0.78 -13.76 5.75
CA GLY A 66 0.49 -12.33 5.68
C GLY A 66 0.21 -11.72 7.05
N VAL A 67 0.83 -10.58 7.33
CA VAL A 67 0.50 -9.74 8.48
C VAL A 67 0.16 -8.34 7.99
N GLY A 68 -1.03 -7.86 8.38
CA GLY A 68 -1.48 -6.51 8.10
C GLY A 68 -1.75 -5.72 9.38
N ILE A 69 -1.48 -4.42 9.33
CA ILE A 69 -1.81 -3.47 10.40
C ILE A 69 -2.77 -2.41 9.84
N GLU A 70 -3.84 -2.16 10.57
CA GLU A 70 -4.77 -1.06 10.30
C GLU A 70 -5.04 -0.31 11.60
N ILE A 71 -4.87 1.01 11.57
CA ILE A 71 -5.02 1.86 12.76
C ILE A 71 -6.48 2.11 13.10
N ASN A 72 -7.38 2.14 12.11
CA ASN A 72 -8.81 2.28 12.32
C ASN A 72 -9.41 0.99 12.89
N PRO A 73 -9.95 1.00 14.13
CA PRO A 73 -10.44 -0.23 14.77
C PRO A 73 -11.58 -0.92 14.02
N SER A 74 -12.52 -0.14 13.48
CA SER A 74 -13.68 -0.69 12.74
C SER A 74 -13.20 -1.36 11.44
N ARG A 75 -12.34 -0.70 10.68
CA ARG A 75 -11.76 -1.22 9.45
C ARG A 75 -10.91 -2.47 9.72
N ALA A 76 -10.09 -2.44 10.78
CA ALA A 76 -9.31 -3.61 11.20
C ALA A 76 -10.20 -4.80 11.58
N GLN A 77 -11.34 -4.55 12.21
CA GLN A 77 -12.31 -5.60 12.55
C GLN A 77 -12.95 -6.21 11.30
N GLU A 78 -13.40 -5.39 10.36
CA GLU A 78 -13.98 -5.87 9.10
C GLU A 78 -12.96 -6.64 8.27
N ALA A 79 -11.74 -6.11 8.14
CA ALA A 79 -10.65 -6.81 7.45
C ALA A 79 -10.30 -8.14 8.11
N ARG A 80 -10.30 -8.20 9.46
CA ARG A 80 -10.11 -9.46 10.19
C ARG A 80 -11.19 -10.48 9.90
N GLN A 81 -12.46 -10.08 9.80
CA GLN A 81 -13.55 -10.97 9.43
C GLN A 81 -13.37 -11.50 8.00
N ARG A 82 -12.96 -10.63 7.08
CA ARG A 82 -12.71 -10.98 5.67
C ARG A 82 -11.63 -12.03 5.51
N VAL A 83 -10.51 -11.89 6.24
CA VAL A 83 -9.38 -12.83 6.16
C VAL A 83 -9.51 -14.04 7.10
N ALA A 84 -10.56 -14.13 7.92
CA ALA A 84 -10.72 -15.18 8.94
C ALA A 84 -10.70 -16.61 8.37
N ARG A 85 -11.09 -16.79 7.11
CA ARG A 85 -11.05 -18.09 6.39
C ARG A 85 -9.64 -18.53 5.98
N PHE A 86 -8.66 -17.65 6.08
CA PHE A 86 -7.27 -17.90 5.72
C PHE A 86 -6.42 -17.97 7.00
N PRO A 87 -6.11 -19.15 7.53
CA PRO A 87 -5.50 -19.28 8.86
C PRO A 87 -4.07 -18.73 8.97
N GLU A 88 -3.37 -18.59 7.84
CA GLU A 88 -2.03 -18.01 7.77
C GLU A 88 -2.03 -16.48 7.71
N GLN A 89 -3.21 -15.85 7.62
CA GLN A 89 -3.32 -14.39 7.54
C GLN A 89 -3.64 -13.77 8.89
N ARG A 90 -2.94 -12.70 9.24
CA ARG A 90 -3.08 -12.01 10.53
C ARG A 90 -3.38 -10.53 10.31
N MET A 91 -4.58 -10.10 10.71
CA MET A 91 -4.96 -8.68 10.71
C MET A 91 -4.92 -8.13 12.13
N LEU A 92 -4.13 -7.08 12.33
CA LEU A 92 -3.91 -6.44 13.62
C LEU A 92 -4.50 -5.01 13.60
N CYS A 93 -5.11 -4.60 14.71
CA CYS A 93 -5.41 -3.19 14.93
C CYS A 93 -4.19 -2.55 15.60
N GLY A 94 -3.60 -1.54 14.97
CA GLY A 94 -2.39 -0.91 15.48
C GLY A 94 -1.81 0.16 14.55
N ASP A 95 -0.69 0.72 14.96
CA ASP A 95 0.00 1.81 14.30
C ASP A 95 1.24 1.27 13.54
N ALA A 96 1.35 1.60 12.25
CA ALA A 96 2.48 1.23 11.39
C ALA A 96 3.84 1.70 11.91
N ARG A 97 3.87 2.76 12.72
CA ARG A 97 5.06 3.27 13.39
C ARG A 97 5.58 2.37 14.52
N ARG A 98 4.74 1.40 14.95
CA ARG A 98 5.06 0.49 16.07
C ARG A 98 4.58 -0.94 15.74
N PRO A 99 5.05 -1.53 14.64
CA PRO A 99 4.63 -2.88 14.26
C PRO A 99 5.07 -3.89 15.33
N PRO A 100 4.15 -4.76 15.80
CA PRO A 100 4.48 -5.79 16.79
C PRO A 100 5.12 -7.02 16.13
N LEU A 101 6.16 -6.76 15.33
CA LEU A 101 6.96 -7.76 14.63
C LEU A 101 8.41 -7.71 15.10
N GLU A 102 9.03 -8.86 15.18
CA GLU A 102 10.45 -8.96 15.51
C GLU A 102 11.32 -8.39 14.39
N PRO A 103 12.44 -7.74 14.73
CA PRO A 103 13.38 -7.24 13.74
C PRO A 103 13.88 -8.35 12.79
N GLY A 104 13.93 -8.04 11.50
CA GLY A 104 14.53 -8.95 10.51
C GLY A 104 13.71 -10.19 10.18
N THR A 105 12.39 -10.17 10.38
CA THR A 105 11.51 -11.32 10.12
C THR A 105 10.68 -11.22 8.85
N VAL A 106 10.56 -10.04 8.25
CA VAL A 106 9.70 -9.76 7.08
C VAL A 106 10.49 -9.99 5.80
N ASP A 107 9.93 -10.78 4.88
CA ASP A 107 10.51 -11.12 3.57
C ASP A 107 10.11 -10.13 2.47
N LEU A 108 8.89 -9.59 2.54
CA LEU A 108 8.39 -8.57 1.63
C LEU A 108 7.50 -7.59 2.38
N VAL A 109 7.70 -6.30 2.13
CA VAL A 109 6.70 -5.27 2.46
C VAL A 109 5.95 -4.90 1.19
N LEU A 110 4.62 -4.97 1.24
CA LEU A 110 3.76 -4.59 0.11
C LEU A 110 2.57 -3.79 0.65
N CYS A 111 2.48 -2.53 0.27
CA CYS A 111 1.43 -1.65 0.77
C CYS A 111 1.02 -0.58 -0.24
N ASP A 112 -0.21 -0.10 -0.07
CA ASP A 112 -0.71 1.15 -0.64
C ASP A 112 -0.71 2.23 0.46
N LEU A 113 -0.23 3.43 0.16
CA LEU A 113 -0.11 4.48 1.16
C LEU A 113 -1.47 5.05 1.57
N PRO A 114 -1.64 5.42 2.85
CA PRO A 114 -2.79 6.21 3.29
C PRO A 114 -2.67 7.63 2.72
N TYR A 115 -3.35 7.89 1.60
CA TYR A 115 -3.17 9.10 0.81
C TYR A 115 -3.47 10.38 1.57
N PHE A 116 -2.53 11.33 1.54
CA PHE A 116 -2.72 12.67 2.06
C PHE A 116 -3.89 13.38 1.39
N GLY A 117 -4.73 14.02 2.18
CA GLY A 117 -5.88 14.81 1.68
C GLY A 117 -7.05 13.98 1.20
N THR A 118 -7.07 12.68 1.49
CA THR A 118 -8.24 11.82 1.31
C THR A 118 -9.09 11.90 2.58
N ASP A 119 -10.41 11.91 2.40
CA ASP A 119 -11.38 11.81 3.50
C ASP A 119 -11.22 12.89 4.61
N LEU A 120 -10.76 14.10 4.23
CA LEU A 120 -10.61 15.21 5.18
C LEU A 120 -11.92 15.60 5.90
N ASP A 121 -13.06 15.24 5.33
CA ASP A 121 -14.39 15.49 5.88
C ASP A 121 -14.88 14.35 6.78
N LEU A 122 -14.18 13.22 6.81
CA LEU A 122 -14.52 12.11 7.69
C LEU A 122 -13.88 12.30 9.06
N GLU A 123 -14.63 11.95 10.10
CA GLU A 123 -14.09 11.87 11.44
C GLU A 123 -13.07 10.71 11.51
N ALA A 124 -11.84 11.04 11.91
CA ALA A 124 -10.81 10.03 12.12
C ALA A 124 -10.98 9.45 13.52
N PRO A 125 -11.34 8.15 13.66
CA PRO A 125 -11.53 7.54 14.98
C PRO A 125 -10.21 7.40 15.76
N ASP A 126 -9.08 7.53 15.10
CA ASP A 126 -7.75 7.58 15.72
C ASP A 126 -6.97 8.81 15.22
N PRO A 127 -6.44 9.66 16.12
CA PRO A 127 -5.69 10.85 15.71
C PRO A 127 -4.36 10.52 14.99
N GLY A 128 -3.91 9.27 15.05
CA GLY A 128 -2.73 8.80 14.32
C GLY A 128 -2.98 8.46 12.85
N GLN A 129 -4.23 8.52 12.37
CA GLN A 129 -4.55 8.26 10.97
C GLN A 129 -3.96 9.30 10.03
N MET A 130 -3.03 8.88 9.18
CA MET A 130 -2.26 9.80 8.32
C MET A 130 -3.13 10.53 7.30
N TYR A 131 -4.17 9.90 6.75
CA TYR A 131 -5.07 10.54 5.79
C TYR A 131 -5.85 11.73 6.39
N ALA A 132 -6.00 11.77 7.71
CA ALA A 132 -6.68 12.86 8.42
C ALA A 132 -5.76 14.06 8.73
N LEU A 133 -4.46 13.94 8.52
CA LEU A 133 -3.52 15.03 8.70
C LEU A 133 -3.79 16.12 7.66
N ARG A 134 -3.84 17.37 8.12
CA ARG A 134 -4.08 18.55 7.27
C ARG A 134 -2.80 19.26 6.87
N ASP A 135 -1.73 19.02 7.60
CA ASP A 135 -0.39 19.54 7.33
C ASP A 135 0.43 18.50 6.58
N TYR A 136 0.96 18.88 5.42
CA TYR A 136 1.69 17.96 4.56
C TYR A 136 3.06 17.56 5.13
N ASP A 137 3.73 18.47 5.81
CA ASP A 137 5.03 18.17 6.42
C ASP A 137 4.84 17.22 7.62
N ALA A 138 3.76 17.41 8.40
CA ALA A 138 3.40 16.47 9.46
C ALA A 138 3.06 15.07 8.90
N TYR A 139 2.40 15.00 7.74
CA TYR A 139 2.16 13.73 7.06
C TYR A 139 3.46 13.05 6.63
N LEU A 140 4.38 13.78 6.01
CA LEU A 140 5.68 13.24 5.59
C LEU A 140 6.53 12.79 6.78
N LEU A 141 6.45 13.49 7.93
CA LEU A 141 7.10 13.07 9.16
C LEU A 141 6.53 11.77 9.70
N ALA A 142 5.21 11.63 9.73
CA ALA A 142 4.55 10.39 10.15
C ALA A 142 4.90 9.21 9.23
N LEU A 143 5.03 9.48 7.93
CA LEU A 143 5.45 8.48 6.95
C LEU A 143 6.93 8.07 7.16
N ASP A 144 7.80 9.01 7.49
CA ASP A 144 9.20 8.76 7.83
C ASP A 144 9.34 7.82 9.05
N GLU A 145 8.58 8.11 10.12
CA GLU A 145 8.51 7.24 11.30
C GLU A 145 8.03 5.82 10.97
N ALA A 146 7.01 5.71 10.10
CA ALA A 146 6.48 4.42 9.67
C ALA A 146 7.52 3.63 8.84
N PHE A 147 8.19 4.27 7.88
CA PHE A 147 9.20 3.59 7.08
C PHE A 147 10.46 3.21 7.88
N ALA A 148 10.84 3.99 8.88
CA ALA A 148 11.88 3.61 9.84
C ALA A 148 11.51 2.31 10.57
N ALA A 149 10.26 2.20 11.04
CA ALA A 149 9.76 1.03 11.73
C ALA A 149 9.63 -0.19 10.79
N VAL A 150 9.15 0.02 9.56
CA VAL A 150 9.09 -1.00 8.50
C VAL A 150 10.48 -1.53 8.19
N ALA A 151 11.47 -0.66 7.95
CA ALA A 151 12.84 -1.07 7.68
C ALA A 151 13.45 -1.91 8.81
N ARG A 152 13.08 -1.65 10.07
CA ARG A 152 13.55 -2.44 11.22
C ARG A 152 13.07 -3.88 11.18
N VAL A 153 11.84 -4.14 10.76
CA VAL A 153 11.26 -5.50 10.75
C VAL A 153 11.62 -6.30 9.51
N MET A 154 12.04 -5.66 8.42
CA MET A 154 12.53 -6.33 7.21
C MET A 154 13.86 -7.07 7.45
N ARG A 155 13.99 -8.26 6.90
CA ARG A 155 15.27 -8.97 6.86
C ARG A 155 16.24 -8.31 5.87
N PRO A 156 17.56 -8.49 6.03
CA PRO A 156 18.52 -8.05 5.02
C PRO A 156 18.20 -8.66 3.65
N GLY A 157 18.20 -7.84 2.61
CA GLY A 157 17.87 -8.25 1.25
C GLY A 157 16.39 -8.33 0.91
N ALA A 158 15.47 -8.16 1.87
CA ALA A 158 14.03 -8.10 1.63
C ALA A 158 13.64 -6.90 0.78
N TYR A 159 12.57 -7.04 0.00
CA TYR A 159 12.03 -5.96 -0.82
C TYR A 159 10.89 -5.23 -0.12
N ALA A 160 10.74 -3.94 -0.46
CA ALA A 160 9.56 -3.15 -0.17
C ALA A 160 8.98 -2.64 -1.49
N VAL A 161 7.67 -2.81 -1.66
CA VAL A 161 6.89 -2.27 -2.77
C VAL A 161 5.83 -1.36 -2.20
N VAL A 162 5.91 -0.09 -2.53
CA VAL A 162 5.00 0.94 -2.02
C VAL A 162 4.21 1.53 -3.17
N ALA A 163 2.91 1.22 -3.21
CA ALA A 163 1.99 1.79 -4.18
C ALA A 163 1.61 3.22 -3.77
N VAL A 164 1.68 4.14 -4.71
CA VAL A 164 1.39 5.55 -4.45
C VAL A 164 1.11 6.33 -5.73
N GLN A 165 0.24 7.33 -5.64
CA GLN A 165 -0.02 8.29 -6.73
C GLN A 165 0.33 9.71 -6.30
N ASN A 166 0.75 10.54 -7.24
CA ASN A 166 0.73 11.98 -7.04
C ASN A 166 -0.73 12.45 -6.95
N ARG A 167 -1.02 13.44 -6.14
CA ARG A 167 -2.38 13.88 -5.86
C ARG A 167 -2.63 15.30 -6.38
N ARG A 168 -3.89 15.60 -6.65
CA ARG A 168 -4.39 16.97 -6.75
C ARG A 168 -5.41 17.17 -5.66
N ILE A 169 -5.15 18.13 -4.78
CA ILE A 169 -6.02 18.46 -3.64
C ILE A 169 -6.47 19.89 -3.87
N ALA A 170 -7.76 20.11 -4.05
CA ALA A 170 -8.30 21.33 -4.62
C ALA A 170 -7.57 21.61 -5.97
N ASP A 171 -7.02 22.80 -6.16
CA ASP A 171 -6.29 23.15 -7.38
C ASP A 171 -4.75 22.98 -7.26
N ARG A 172 -4.29 22.38 -6.17
CA ARG A 172 -2.87 22.23 -5.90
C ARG A 172 -2.38 20.83 -6.26
N PHE A 173 -1.29 20.76 -7.04
CA PHE A 173 -0.56 19.52 -7.27
C PHE A 173 0.28 19.17 -6.03
N VAL A 174 0.14 17.95 -5.53
CA VAL A 174 0.91 17.38 -4.43
C VAL A 174 1.76 16.23 -4.97
N PRO A 175 3.09 16.36 -5.00
CA PRO A 175 4.00 15.36 -5.58
C PRO A 175 4.25 14.19 -4.62
N LEU A 176 3.16 13.59 -4.10
CA LEU A 176 3.21 12.61 -3.03
C LEU A 176 4.11 11.42 -3.35
N ALA A 177 4.05 10.88 -4.57
CA ALA A 177 4.88 9.74 -4.96
C ALA A 177 6.38 10.07 -4.90
N TRP A 178 6.75 11.26 -5.33
CA TRP A 178 8.16 11.69 -5.33
C TRP A 178 8.67 11.99 -3.92
N ASP A 179 7.84 12.57 -3.08
CA ASP A 179 8.19 12.84 -1.69
C ASP A 179 8.21 11.54 -0.87
N ALA A 180 7.28 10.62 -1.11
CA ALA A 180 7.29 9.28 -0.51
C ALA A 180 8.55 8.50 -0.89
N ALA A 181 9.00 8.57 -2.17
CA ALA A 181 10.26 7.96 -2.60
C ALA A 181 11.46 8.54 -1.83
N ARG A 182 11.52 9.87 -1.64
CA ARG A 182 12.59 10.50 -0.86
C ARG A 182 12.58 10.07 0.60
N VAL A 183 11.40 9.95 1.20
CA VAL A 183 11.26 9.50 2.59
C VAL A 183 11.66 8.02 2.71
N LEU A 184 11.17 7.16 1.82
CA LEU A 184 11.53 5.74 1.78
C LEU A 184 13.04 5.53 1.64
N GLY A 185 13.67 6.33 0.75
CA GLY A 185 15.11 6.29 0.48
C GLY A 185 16.02 6.70 1.63
N ARG A 186 15.47 7.22 2.74
CA ARG A 186 16.23 7.46 3.98
C ARG A 186 16.49 6.18 4.77
N HIS A 187 15.66 5.17 4.57
CA HIS A 187 15.64 3.94 5.37
C HIS A 187 15.98 2.67 4.57
N LEU A 188 15.71 2.69 3.26
CA LEU A 188 15.92 1.58 2.34
C LEU A 188 16.66 2.08 1.09
N THR A 189 17.31 1.17 0.39
CA THR A 189 17.93 1.46 -0.91
C THR A 189 16.85 1.44 -1.99
N LEU A 190 16.57 2.59 -2.60
CA LEU A 190 15.68 2.64 -3.77
C LEU A 190 16.35 1.91 -4.93
N GLY A 191 15.62 0.95 -5.52
CA GLY A 191 16.11 0.14 -6.64
C GLY A 191 15.56 0.61 -7.97
N ASP A 192 14.24 0.71 -8.08
CA ASP A 192 13.54 1.03 -9.33
C ASP A 192 12.13 1.53 -9.04
N GLU A 193 11.37 1.80 -10.09
CA GLU A 193 9.92 2.03 -10.06
C GLU A 193 9.23 1.17 -11.11
N ARG A 194 7.98 0.80 -10.83
CA ARG A 194 7.06 0.25 -11.81
C ARG A 194 5.83 1.12 -11.90
N ILE A 195 5.14 1.07 -13.02
CA ILE A 195 3.92 1.85 -13.23
C ILE A 195 2.77 0.89 -13.55
N HIS A 196 1.77 0.93 -12.72
CA HIS A 196 0.48 0.36 -13.04
C HIS A 196 -0.35 1.38 -13.80
N LEU A 197 -0.81 1.03 -14.98
CA LEU A 197 -1.73 1.82 -15.79
C LEU A 197 -3.13 1.24 -15.64
N TYR A 198 -4.08 2.07 -15.27
CA TYR A 198 -5.48 1.67 -15.17
C TYR A 198 -6.21 2.00 -16.47
N ASP A 199 -6.90 1.01 -17.02
CA ASP A 199 -7.77 1.19 -18.20
C ASP A 199 -9.13 1.75 -17.78
N TRP A 200 -9.10 2.99 -17.29
CA TRP A 200 -10.30 3.73 -16.91
C TRP A 200 -10.69 4.74 -17.98
N PRO A 201 -12.00 5.01 -18.14
CA PRO A 201 -12.44 6.07 -19.03
C PRO A 201 -11.75 7.40 -18.72
N VAL A 202 -11.16 8.00 -19.75
CA VAL A 202 -10.56 9.33 -19.63
C VAL A 202 -11.66 10.34 -19.40
N LYS A 203 -11.54 11.15 -18.34
CA LYS A 203 -12.38 12.33 -18.16
C LYS A 203 -11.70 13.51 -18.86
N GLU A 204 -12.37 14.11 -19.79
CA GLU A 204 -11.90 15.35 -20.40
C GLU A 204 -11.89 16.47 -19.36
N ASP A 205 -10.84 17.26 -19.33
CA ASP A 205 -10.70 18.48 -18.54
C ASP A 205 -10.27 19.60 -19.49
N ASP A 206 -10.91 20.75 -19.41
CA ASP A 206 -10.62 21.90 -20.26
C ASP A 206 -9.28 22.59 -19.90
N ASP A 207 -8.75 22.31 -18.71
CA ASP A 207 -7.46 22.85 -18.28
C ASP A 207 -6.32 21.97 -18.79
N PRO A 208 -5.46 22.47 -19.74
CA PRO A 208 -4.36 21.71 -20.29
C PRO A 208 -3.28 21.33 -19.27
N MET A 209 -3.29 21.92 -18.08
CA MET A 209 -2.41 21.55 -16.95
C MET A 209 -2.99 20.44 -16.08
N ARG A 210 -4.20 19.97 -16.39
CA ARG A 210 -4.85 18.85 -15.70
C ARG A 210 -4.84 17.63 -16.58
N THR A 211 -4.40 16.52 -16.02
CA THR A 211 -4.42 15.21 -16.66
C THR A 211 -5.20 14.21 -15.82
N ASN A 212 -5.86 13.29 -16.47
CA ASN A 212 -6.37 12.11 -15.78
C ASN A 212 -5.21 11.29 -15.23
N ARG A 213 -5.34 10.88 -13.98
CA ARG A 213 -4.38 9.98 -13.37
C ARG A 213 -4.91 8.57 -13.47
N SER A 214 -4.51 7.92 -14.53
CA SER A 214 -4.78 6.51 -14.79
C SER A 214 -3.56 5.63 -14.48
N HIS A 215 -2.69 6.09 -13.59
CA HIS A 215 -1.49 5.35 -13.22
C HIS A 215 -1.16 5.48 -11.74
N GLU A 216 -0.42 4.51 -11.27
CA GLU A 216 0.13 4.41 -9.92
C GLU A 216 1.60 4.03 -10.02
N TYR A 217 2.41 4.62 -9.18
CA TYR A 217 3.81 4.23 -9.00
C TYR A 217 3.89 3.10 -7.99
N LEU A 218 4.66 2.09 -8.30
CA LEU A 218 5.16 1.11 -7.34
C LEU A 218 6.62 1.42 -7.08
N LEU A 219 6.90 2.07 -5.97
CA LEU A 219 8.26 2.36 -5.56
C LEU A 219 8.91 1.07 -5.06
N MET A 220 9.99 0.66 -5.70
CA MET A 220 10.73 -0.56 -5.38
C MET A 220 11.95 -0.20 -4.55
N ALA A 221 12.07 -0.78 -3.36
CA ALA A 221 13.21 -0.57 -2.49
C ALA A 221 13.69 -1.88 -1.86
N GLN A 222 14.92 -1.90 -1.34
CA GLN A 222 15.52 -3.07 -0.71
C GLN A 222 16.19 -2.69 0.62
N LYS A 223 16.09 -3.62 1.60
CA LYS A 223 16.76 -3.53 2.90
C LYS A 223 18.23 -3.85 2.80
#